data_439e1fa77903a8049d3936488c37780d
#
_entry.id   439e1fa77903a8049d3936488c37780d
#
_cell.length_a   1.000
_cell.length_b   1.000
_cell.length_c   1.000
_cell.angle_alpha   90.00
_cell.angle_beta   90.00
_cell.angle_gamma   90.00
#
_symmetry.space_group_name_H-M   'P 1'
#
loop_
_entity.id
_entity.type
_entity.pdbx_description
1 polymer ?
#
loop_
_entity_poly.entity_id
_entity_poly.type
_entity_poly.pdbx_seq_one_letter_code
_entity_poly.pdbx_strand_id
1 'polypeptide(L)'
;GGEELHWTMSVMFDAMGALSTGFNDRPAVASRPYDAQRDGFVIGSGGGMLVLEDYDHAIARGARIHAELLGYGVTSDGADMVAPSGEGAVRCMHMAMQGL
;
A
#
# COMPACT_ATOMS: atom_id res chain seq x y z
N GLY A 1 3.33 4.27 -8.53
CA GLY A 1 2.21 3.33 -8.57
C GLY A 1 0.90 4.03 -8.88
N GLY A 2 -0.10 3.27 -9.23
CA GLY A 2 -1.43 3.77 -9.53
C GLY A 2 -2.46 2.65 -9.45
N GLU A 3 -3.71 3.04 -9.25
CA GLU A 3 -4.87 2.17 -9.21
C GLU A 3 -6.02 2.85 -9.95
N GLU A 4 -6.87 2.09 -10.58
CA GLU A 4 -8.00 2.58 -11.34
C GLU A 4 -9.33 2.10 -10.74
N LEU A 5 -10.25 3.03 -10.52
CA LEU A 5 -11.60 2.71 -10.07
C LEU A 5 -12.44 2.24 -11.26
N HIS A 6 -12.76 0.95 -11.28
CA HIS A 6 -13.64 0.38 -12.28
C HIS A 6 -14.58 -0.66 -11.65
N TRP A 7 -15.81 -0.75 -12.13
CA TRP A 7 -16.82 -1.65 -11.57
C TRP A 7 -16.42 -3.13 -11.60
N THR A 8 -15.58 -3.55 -12.55
CA THR A 8 -15.09 -4.94 -12.62
C THR A 8 -14.22 -5.30 -11.44
N MET A 9 -13.43 -4.33 -10.91
CA MET A 9 -12.64 -4.54 -9.69
C MET A 9 -13.56 -4.80 -8.50
N SER A 10 -14.63 -4.02 -8.38
CA SER A 10 -15.63 -4.24 -7.32
C SER A 10 -16.28 -5.61 -7.43
N VAL A 11 -16.67 -6.04 -8.63
CA VAL A 11 -17.25 -7.38 -8.85
C VAL A 11 -16.28 -8.50 -8.48
N MET A 12 -14.99 -8.37 -8.85
CA MET A 12 -13.98 -9.36 -8.53
C MET A 12 -13.78 -9.50 -7.02
N PHE A 13 -13.60 -8.39 -6.31
CA PHE A 13 -13.39 -8.42 -4.86
C PHE A 13 -14.66 -8.77 -4.09
N ASP A 14 -15.84 -8.42 -4.59
CA ASP A 14 -17.12 -8.85 -4.03
C ASP A 14 -17.29 -10.38 -4.13
N ALA A 15 -16.96 -10.95 -5.27
CA ALA A 15 -17.01 -12.41 -5.49
C ALA A 15 -16.07 -13.18 -4.54
N MET A 16 -14.99 -12.57 -4.06
CA MET A 16 -14.08 -13.13 -3.07
C MET A 16 -14.53 -12.86 -1.62
N GLY A 17 -15.62 -12.12 -1.41
CA GLY A 17 -16.06 -11.68 -0.09
C GLY A 17 -15.10 -10.69 0.58
N ALA A 18 -14.32 -9.94 -0.20
CA ALA A 18 -13.24 -9.11 0.30
C ALA A 18 -13.63 -7.63 0.48
N LEU A 19 -14.82 -7.21 0.04
CA LEU A 19 -15.27 -5.82 0.17
C LEU A 19 -15.84 -5.54 1.56
N SER A 20 -15.65 -4.29 2.01
CA SER A 20 -16.38 -3.74 3.15
C SER A 20 -17.88 -3.66 2.83
N THR A 21 -18.71 -4.20 3.71
CA THR A 21 -20.18 -4.20 3.57
C THR A 21 -20.90 -3.68 4.80
N GLY A 22 -20.24 -3.62 5.94
CA GLY A 22 -20.81 -3.19 7.22
C GLY A 22 -21.04 -1.67 7.35
N PHE A 23 -20.64 -0.90 6.34
CA PHE A 23 -20.70 0.57 6.38
C PHE A 23 -21.49 1.19 5.23
N ASN A 24 -22.34 0.41 4.54
CA ASN A 24 -23.11 0.89 3.40
C ASN A 24 -24.10 2.02 3.74
N ASP A 25 -24.55 2.09 4.99
CA ASP A 25 -25.40 3.16 5.52
C ASP A 25 -24.63 4.45 5.87
N ARG A 26 -23.31 4.37 5.99
CA ARG A 26 -22.40 5.46 6.35
C ARG A 26 -21.06 5.37 5.59
N PRO A 27 -21.07 5.48 4.26
CA PRO A 27 -19.91 5.17 3.40
C PRO A 27 -18.70 6.07 3.66
N ALA A 28 -18.89 7.27 4.17
CA ALA A 28 -17.80 8.20 4.49
C ALA A 28 -16.80 7.68 5.55
N VAL A 29 -17.18 6.65 6.33
CA VAL A 29 -16.33 6.03 7.36
C VAL A 29 -15.98 4.58 7.05
N ALA A 30 -16.30 4.10 5.87
CA ALA A 30 -16.00 2.72 5.45
C ALA A 30 -14.50 2.48 5.26
N SER A 31 -13.79 3.40 4.59
CA SER A 31 -12.34 3.31 4.43
C SER A 31 -11.65 3.66 5.76
N ARG A 32 -11.07 2.66 6.39
CA ARG A 32 -10.44 2.76 7.72
C ARG A 32 -9.19 1.90 7.83
N PRO A 33 -8.11 2.21 7.08
CA PRO A 33 -6.88 1.45 7.13
C PRO A 33 -6.31 1.43 8.56
N TYR A 34 -5.78 0.27 8.97
CA TYR A 34 -5.25 -0.02 10.32
C TYR A 34 -6.26 0.03 11.47
N ASP A 35 -7.53 0.31 11.23
CA ASP A 35 -8.57 0.28 12.27
C ASP A 35 -8.93 -1.18 12.62
N ALA A 36 -9.17 -1.44 13.90
CA ALA A 36 -9.58 -2.77 14.37
C ALA A 36 -10.97 -3.19 13.85
N GLN A 37 -11.83 -2.21 13.51
CA GLN A 37 -13.18 -2.44 12.99
C GLN A 37 -13.25 -2.47 11.46
N ARG A 38 -12.11 -2.49 10.75
CA ARG A 38 -12.12 -2.64 9.29
C ARG A 38 -12.71 -3.98 8.91
N ASP A 39 -13.50 -4.01 7.86
CA ASP A 39 -14.25 -5.20 7.43
C ASP A 39 -14.02 -5.59 5.95
N GLY A 40 -13.08 -4.97 5.29
CA GLY A 40 -12.74 -5.28 3.91
C GLY A 40 -12.24 -4.09 3.11
N PHE A 41 -12.08 -4.29 1.82
CA PHE A 41 -11.62 -3.26 0.90
C PHE A 41 -12.71 -2.23 0.60
N VAL A 42 -12.29 -0.99 0.44
CA VAL A 42 -13.07 0.09 -0.18
C VAL A 42 -12.33 0.48 -1.44
N ILE A 43 -12.87 0.12 -2.58
CA ILE A 43 -12.24 0.36 -3.88
C ILE A 43 -12.13 1.87 -4.14
N GLY A 44 -10.95 2.31 -4.51
CA GLY A 44 -10.65 3.69 -4.85
C GLY A 44 -9.74 3.75 -6.06
N SER A 45 -9.38 4.96 -6.46
CA SER A 45 -8.37 5.19 -7.50
C SER A 45 -7.35 6.21 -7.04
N GLY A 46 -6.17 6.13 -7.59
CA GLY A 46 -5.11 7.07 -7.29
C GLY A 46 -3.81 6.71 -7.98
N GLY A 47 -2.91 7.66 -8.01
CA GLY A 47 -1.57 7.49 -8.54
C GLY A 47 -0.57 8.35 -7.81
N GLY A 48 0.67 7.89 -7.75
CA GLY A 48 1.77 8.62 -7.16
C GLY A 48 3.07 8.39 -7.93
N MET A 49 3.90 9.40 -7.96
CA MET A 49 5.20 9.35 -8.61
C MET A 49 6.25 9.95 -7.70
N LEU A 50 7.37 9.24 -7.57
CA LEU A 50 8.57 9.71 -6.89
C LEU A 50 9.71 9.79 -7.90
N VAL A 51 10.49 10.87 -7.84
CA VAL A 51 11.73 10.99 -8.58
C VAL A 51 12.86 10.55 -7.67
N LEU A 52 13.50 9.44 -8.01
CA LEU A 52 14.69 8.93 -7.33
C LEU A 52 15.91 9.33 -8.14
N GLU A 53 16.94 9.78 -7.45
CA GLU A 53 18.17 10.28 -8.04
C GLU A 53 19.36 9.87 -7.17
N ASP A 54 20.49 9.64 -7.80
CA ASP A 54 21.76 9.43 -7.09
C ASP A 54 22.09 10.65 -6.21
N TYR A 55 22.52 10.41 -4.98
CA TYR A 55 22.75 11.46 -4.00
C TYR A 55 23.82 12.47 -4.43
N ASP A 56 24.96 11.96 -4.89
CA ASP A 56 26.09 12.82 -5.31
C ASP A 56 25.72 13.64 -6.57
N HIS A 57 24.97 13.05 -7.47
CA HIS A 57 24.44 13.74 -8.64
C HIS A 57 23.48 14.88 -8.24
N ALA A 58 22.56 14.61 -7.31
CA ALA A 58 21.64 15.61 -6.81
C ALA A 58 22.36 16.80 -6.15
N ILE A 59 23.37 16.52 -5.32
CA ILE A 59 24.22 17.54 -4.70
C ILE A 59 24.96 18.35 -5.76
N ALA A 60 25.60 17.69 -6.73
CA ALA A 60 26.42 18.36 -7.76
C ALA A 60 25.62 19.38 -8.60
N ARG A 61 24.33 19.12 -8.85
CA ARG A 61 23.45 20.05 -9.57
C ARG A 61 22.68 21.03 -8.68
N GLY A 62 22.88 21.01 -7.37
CA GLY A 62 22.20 21.89 -6.42
C GLY A 62 20.71 21.57 -6.26
N ALA A 63 20.33 20.30 -6.38
CA ALA A 63 18.94 19.88 -6.22
C ALA A 63 18.44 20.09 -4.79
N ARG A 64 17.14 20.37 -4.66
CA ARG A 64 16.47 20.30 -3.35
C ARG A 64 16.19 18.84 -3.03
N ILE A 65 16.94 18.29 -2.08
CA ILE A 65 16.72 16.93 -1.57
C ILE A 65 15.64 16.98 -0.49
N HIS A 66 14.60 16.17 -0.62
CA HIS A 66 13.51 16.07 0.34
C HIS A 66 13.75 15.00 1.41
N ALA A 67 14.36 13.89 1.00
CA ALA A 67 14.71 12.77 1.88
C ALA A 67 15.74 11.89 1.19
N GLU A 68 16.42 11.05 1.96
CA GLU A 68 17.25 9.95 1.46
C GLU A 68 16.49 8.63 1.65
N LEU A 69 16.54 7.77 0.63
CA LEU A 69 16.01 6.41 0.71
C LEU A 69 17.14 5.48 1.16
N LEU A 70 17.16 5.15 2.45
CA LEU A 70 18.25 4.38 3.06
C LEU A 70 18.07 2.87 3.03
N GLY A 71 16.85 2.40 2.85
CA GLY A 71 16.56 0.97 2.88
C GLY A 71 15.39 0.59 2.00
N TYR A 72 15.35 -0.67 1.61
CA TYR A 72 14.31 -1.21 0.77
C TYR A 72 14.02 -2.66 1.15
N GLY A 73 12.74 -3.03 1.16
CA GLY A 73 12.33 -4.40 1.40
C GLY A 73 11.06 -4.74 0.64
N VAL A 74 11.02 -5.94 0.08
CA VAL A 74 9.85 -6.50 -0.56
C VAL A 74 9.77 -8.00 -0.29
N THR A 75 8.58 -8.47 0.04
CA THR A 75 8.31 -9.89 0.29
C THR A 75 6.96 -10.28 -0.29
N SER A 76 6.80 -11.56 -0.61
CA SER A 76 5.50 -12.14 -0.90
C SER A 76 4.94 -12.77 0.37
N ASP A 77 3.64 -12.59 0.58
CA ASP A 77 2.86 -13.29 1.60
C ASP A 77 1.88 -14.23 0.90
N GLY A 78 2.23 -15.52 0.86
CA GLY A 78 1.46 -16.56 0.16
C GLY A 78 0.49 -17.33 1.07
N ALA A 79 0.18 -16.82 2.26
CA ALA A 79 -0.67 -17.52 3.22
C ALA A 79 -2.13 -17.61 2.77
N ASP A 80 -2.64 -16.53 2.17
CA ASP A 80 -4.01 -16.45 1.66
C ASP A 80 -4.07 -15.51 0.45
N MET A 81 -5.09 -15.69 -0.42
CA MET A 81 -5.27 -14.87 -1.61
C MET A 81 -5.64 -13.41 -1.29
N VAL A 82 -6.36 -13.18 -0.19
CA VAL A 82 -6.98 -11.89 0.16
C VAL A 82 -6.51 -11.38 1.52
N ALA A 83 -6.37 -12.26 2.51
CA ALA A 83 -6.06 -11.91 3.89
C ALA A 83 -4.55 -12.03 4.17
N PRO A 84 -3.81 -10.92 4.33
CA PRO A 84 -2.40 -10.97 4.68
C PRO A 84 -2.20 -11.62 6.06
N SER A 85 -1.18 -12.47 6.20
CA SER A 85 -0.82 -13.10 7.48
C SER A 85 -0.21 -12.11 8.48
N GLY A 86 0.30 -10.99 7.98
CA GLY A 86 1.12 -10.02 8.73
C GLY A 86 2.61 -10.36 8.77
N GLU A 87 2.98 -11.63 8.64
CA GLU A 87 4.38 -12.07 8.67
C GLU A 87 5.17 -11.54 7.46
N GLY A 88 4.55 -11.51 6.27
CA GLY A 88 5.16 -10.94 5.07
C GLY A 88 5.52 -9.46 5.26
N ALA A 89 4.63 -8.68 5.87
CA ALA A 89 4.89 -7.27 6.18
C ALA A 89 6.03 -7.10 7.21
N VAL A 90 6.07 -7.92 8.25
CA VAL A 90 7.15 -7.90 9.25
C VAL A 90 8.50 -8.19 8.61
N ARG A 91 8.60 -9.22 7.76
CA ARG A 91 9.83 -9.53 7.01
C ARG A 91 10.26 -8.39 6.10
N CYS A 92 9.31 -7.79 5.40
CA CYS A 92 9.55 -6.64 4.52
C CYS A 92 10.15 -5.45 5.28
N MET A 93 9.59 -5.11 6.45
CA MET A 93 10.10 -4.05 7.31
C MET A 93 11.51 -4.36 7.83
N HIS A 94 11.76 -5.59 8.26
CA HIS A 94 13.10 -6.00 8.68
C HIS A 94 14.13 -5.89 7.55
N MET A 95 13.76 -6.31 6.32
CA MET A 95 14.65 -6.16 5.16
C MET A 95 14.97 -4.68 4.90
N ALA A 96 13.98 -3.80 4.95
CA ALA A 96 14.18 -2.37 4.72
C ALA A 96 15.09 -1.70 5.76
N MET A 97 15.14 -2.23 6.99
CA MET A 97 15.97 -1.73 8.09
C MET A 97 17.34 -2.43 8.19
N GLN A 98 17.59 -3.44 7.36
CA GLN A 98 18.81 -4.22 7.44
C GLN A 98 20.01 -3.40 6.97
N GLY A 99 20.97 -3.16 7.87
CA GLY A 99 22.19 -2.42 7.56
C GLY A 99 22.12 -0.90 7.82
N LEU A 100 21.05 -0.44 8.45
CA LEU A 100 20.92 0.95 8.93
C LEU A 100 21.59 1.15 10.28
#